data_49da187b98d239252407301c873b039c
#
_entry.id   49da187b98d239252407301c873b039c
#
_cell.length_a   1.000
_cell.length_b   1.000
_cell.length_c   1.000
_cell.angle_alpha   90.00
_cell.angle_beta   90.00
_cell.angle_gamma   90.00
#
_symmetry.space_group_name_H-M   'P 1'
#
loop_
_entity.id
_entity.type
_entity.pdbx_description
1 polymer ?
#
loop_
_entity_poly.entity_id
_entity_poly.type
_entity_poly.pdbx_seq_one_letter_code
_entity_poly.pdbx_strand_id
1 'polypeptide(L)'
;MKTLFCDIDSTINNHWVRIQKWATPSFPGNSIHQKAFTREEIMKDLPIENAVESIDKFSKEYEIHFLSARNFPEAWDITKQWLDKWGFTYKSINIVRSSIDKVQFVKQYPCDLFIDDFSKGQEYGNSYEVLYIDTINQLNDMGINLEVFKGDWNEVVKKYLG
;
A
#
# COMPACT_ATOMS: atom_id res chain seq x y z
N MET A 1 0.57 22.39 -3.05
CA MET A 1 0.72 21.27 -2.11
C MET A 1 1.76 20.29 -2.63
N LYS A 2 2.43 19.61 -1.70
CA LYS A 2 3.30 18.49 -2.03
C LYS A 2 2.48 17.28 -2.45
N THR A 3 3.11 16.32 -3.09
CA THR A 3 2.47 15.08 -3.56
C THR A 3 2.95 13.89 -2.76
N LEU A 4 2.01 13.13 -2.21
CA LEU A 4 2.27 11.89 -1.48
C LEU A 4 1.68 10.72 -2.26
N PHE A 5 2.50 9.74 -2.60
CA PHE A 5 2.01 8.43 -3.02
C PHE A 5 2.01 7.49 -1.83
N CYS A 6 0.93 6.76 -1.65
CA CYS A 6 0.77 5.82 -0.54
C CYS A 6 0.23 4.48 -1.04
N ASP A 7 0.89 3.41 -0.64
CA ASP A 7 0.43 2.05 -0.88
C ASP A 7 -0.79 1.73 -0.03
N ILE A 8 -1.49 0.66 -0.36
CA ILE A 8 -2.70 0.22 0.34
C ILE A 8 -2.43 -1.04 1.16
N ASP A 9 -2.14 -2.17 0.47
CA ASP A 9 -2.07 -3.47 1.14
C ASP A 9 -0.91 -3.55 2.11
N SER A 10 -1.24 -3.76 3.38
CA SER A 10 -0.29 -3.86 4.50
C SER A 10 0.45 -2.54 4.81
N THR A 11 -0.03 -1.43 4.23
CA THR A 11 0.40 -0.08 4.57
C THR A 11 -0.72 0.65 5.30
N ILE A 12 -1.96 0.60 4.78
CA ILE A 12 -3.12 1.20 5.46
C ILE A 12 -4.16 0.18 5.90
N ASN A 13 -4.05 -1.07 5.45
CA ASN A 13 -4.96 -2.15 5.82
C ASN A 13 -4.21 -3.37 6.35
N ASN A 14 -4.94 -4.27 7.03
CA ASN A 14 -4.39 -5.52 7.57
C ASN A 14 -4.48 -6.68 6.57
N HIS A 15 -4.26 -6.41 5.31
CA HIS A 15 -4.43 -7.34 4.19
C HIS A 15 -3.76 -8.71 4.44
N TRP A 16 -2.51 -8.73 4.90
CA TRP A 16 -1.80 -9.98 5.15
C TRP A 16 -2.49 -10.86 6.18
N VAL A 17 -3.02 -10.24 7.25
CA VAL A 17 -3.69 -10.99 8.32
C VAL A 17 -4.91 -11.69 7.76
N ARG A 18 -5.70 -10.99 6.96
CA ARG A 18 -6.91 -11.56 6.36
C ARG A 18 -6.61 -12.69 5.39
N ILE A 19 -5.65 -12.51 4.50
CA ILE A 19 -5.40 -13.49 3.42
C ILE A 19 -4.66 -14.75 3.88
N GLN A 20 -4.14 -14.79 5.12
CA GLN A 20 -3.44 -15.97 5.64
C GLN A 20 -4.27 -17.25 5.52
N LYS A 21 -5.57 -17.18 5.77
CA LYS A 21 -6.46 -18.35 5.67
C LYS A 21 -6.58 -18.88 4.24
N TRP A 22 -6.20 -18.09 3.25
CA TRP A 22 -6.26 -18.45 1.84
C TRP A 22 -4.90 -18.86 1.28
N ALA A 23 -3.86 -18.84 2.11
CA ALA A 23 -2.50 -19.13 1.71
C ALA A 23 -2.21 -20.63 1.74
N THR A 24 -1.54 -21.14 0.71
CA THR A 24 -1.04 -22.51 0.64
C THR A 24 0.45 -22.43 0.35
N PRO A 25 1.30 -23.14 1.13
CA PRO A 25 2.74 -23.13 0.87
C PRO A 25 3.06 -23.53 -0.57
N SER A 26 3.94 -22.75 -1.22
CA SER A 26 4.38 -22.98 -2.57
C SER A 26 5.77 -22.34 -2.71
N PHE A 27 6.72 -23.07 -3.30
CA PHE A 27 8.06 -22.50 -3.44
C PHE A 27 8.10 -21.50 -4.63
N PRO A 28 8.68 -20.31 -4.42
CA PRO A 28 9.48 -19.82 -3.27
C PRO A 28 8.67 -19.13 -2.17
N GLY A 29 7.38 -19.16 -2.18
CA GLY A 29 6.56 -18.46 -1.17
C GLY A 29 5.24 -19.16 -0.93
N ASN A 30 4.13 -18.42 -1.01
CA ASN A 30 2.78 -18.94 -0.85
C ASN A 30 1.94 -18.65 -2.08
N SER A 31 1.04 -19.58 -2.41
CA SER A 31 -0.05 -19.34 -3.36
C SER A 31 -1.26 -18.86 -2.59
N ILE A 32 -1.92 -17.81 -3.05
CA ILE A 32 -3.11 -17.28 -2.42
C ILE A 32 -4.33 -17.61 -3.27
N HIS A 33 -5.33 -18.24 -2.67
CA HIS A 33 -6.55 -18.58 -3.37
C HIS A 33 -7.25 -17.30 -3.86
N GLN A 34 -7.73 -17.31 -5.10
CA GLN A 34 -8.30 -16.10 -5.72
C GLN A 34 -9.55 -15.55 -5.01
N LYS A 35 -10.24 -16.34 -4.19
CA LYS A 35 -11.33 -15.86 -3.35
C LYS A 35 -10.92 -14.75 -2.39
N ALA A 36 -9.63 -14.71 -2.00
CA ALA A 36 -9.11 -13.66 -1.13
C ALA A 36 -9.24 -12.27 -1.75
N PHE A 37 -9.35 -12.19 -3.08
CA PHE A 37 -9.38 -10.94 -3.83
C PHE A 37 -10.76 -10.61 -4.40
N THR A 38 -11.82 -11.23 -3.87
CA THR A 38 -13.19 -10.88 -4.21
C THR A 38 -13.62 -9.63 -3.44
N ARG A 39 -14.63 -8.92 -3.95
CA ARG A 39 -15.19 -7.75 -3.26
C ARG A 39 -15.59 -8.10 -1.83
N GLU A 40 -16.32 -9.20 -1.64
CA GLU A 40 -16.77 -9.64 -0.32
C GLU A 40 -15.61 -9.80 0.66
N GLU A 41 -14.54 -10.45 0.24
CA GLU A 41 -13.39 -10.70 1.12
C GLU A 41 -12.57 -9.43 1.36
N ILE A 42 -12.29 -8.64 0.33
CA ILE A 42 -11.50 -7.40 0.47
C ILE A 42 -12.20 -6.41 1.39
N MET A 43 -13.53 -6.33 1.33
CA MET A 43 -14.29 -5.43 2.19
C MET A 43 -14.19 -5.79 3.67
N LYS A 44 -13.68 -6.98 4.02
CA LYS A 44 -13.41 -7.40 5.40
C LYS A 44 -12.07 -6.88 5.95
N ASP A 45 -11.20 -6.35 5.10
CA ASP A 45 -9.95 -5.75 5.58
C ASP A 45 -10.24 -4.59 6.52
N LEU A 46 -9.45 -4.50 7.59
CA LEU A 46 -9.55 -3.40 8.56
C LEU A 46 -8.40 -2.44 8.35
N PRO A 47 -8.62 -1.13 8.61
CA PRO A 47 -7.50 -0.19 8.61
C PRO A 47 -6.48 -0.54 9.69
N ILE A 48 -5.21 -0.34 9.38
CA ILE A 48 -4.15 -0.39 10.38
C ILE A 48 -4.41 0.74 11.39
N GLU A 49 -4.06 0.51 12.65
CA GLU A 49 -4.23 1.48 13.72
C GLU A 49 -3.65 2.83 13.33
N ASN A 50 -4.43 3.89 13.50
CA ASN A 50 -4.07 5.27 13.18
C ASN A 50 -3.89 5.59 11.69
N ALA A 51 -4.16 4.66 10.77
CA ALA A 51 -3.98 4.92 9.34
C ALA A 51 -4.91 6.03 8.83
N VAL A 52 -6.19 5.94 9.14
CA VAL A 52 -7.19 6.93 8.66
C VAL A 52 -6.83 8.33 9.16
N GLU A 53 -6.56 8.46 10.46
CA GLU A 53 -6.20 9.72 11.10
C GLU A 53 -4.90 10.28 10.58
N SER A 54 -3.92 9.40 10.33
CA SER A 54 -2.60 9.82 9.83
C SER A 54 -2.68 10.33 8.41
N ILE A 55 -3.40 9.63 7.53
CA ILE A 55 -3.62 10.09 6.16
C ILE A 55 -4.35 11.43 6.15
N ASP A 56 -5.34 11.61 7.02
CA ASP A 56 -6.02 12.90 7.15
C ASP A 56 -5.04 14.02 7.54
N LYS A 57 -4.14 13.76 8.49
CA LYS A 57 -3.09 14.72 8.87
C LYS A 57 -2.18 15.06 7.71
N PHE A 58 -1.71 14.05 6.96
CA PHE A 58 -0.90 14.28 5.78
C PHE A 58 -1.63 15.12 4.73
N SER A 59 -2.94 14.95 4.60
CA SER A 59 -3.74 15.67 3.59
C SER A 59 -3.76 17.18 3.79
N LYS A 60 -3.34 17.67 4.95
CA LYS A 60 -3.22 19.12 5.20
C LYS A 60 -2.03 19.74 4.48
N GLU A 61 -1.02 18.95 4.15
CA GLU A 61 0.21 19.42 3.52
C GLU A 61 0.50 18.74 2.17
N TYR A 62 -0.12 17.57 1.92
CA TYR A 62 0.11 16.77 0.71
C TYR A 62 -1.20 16.45 0.03
N GLU A 63 -1.19 16.40 -1.30
CA GLU A 63 -2.23 15.70 -2.04
C GLU A 63 -1.96 14.21 -1.95
N ILE A 64 -2.96 13.45 -1.50
CA ILE A 64 -2.83 12.01 -1.27
C ILE A 64 -3.23 11.25 -2.53
N HIS A 65 -2.32 10.45 -3.06
CA HIS A 65 -2.57 9.59 -4.21
C HIS A 65 -2.26 8.15 -3.81
N PHE A 66 -3.29 7.32 -3.71
CA PHE A 66 -3.06 5.90 -3.44
C PHE A 66 -2.53 5.21 -4.68
N LEU A 67 -1.53 4.36 -4.50
CA LEU A 67 -0.87 3.61 -5.56
C LEU A 67 -0.67 2.17 -5.10
N SER A 68 -1.41 1.25 -5.69
CA SER A 68 -1.45 -0.13 -5.24
C SER A 68 -1.25 -1.11 -6.38
N ALA A 69 -0.48 -2.17 -6.13
CA ALA A 69 -0.32 -3.28 -7.05
C ALA A 69 -1.43 -4.31 -6.78
N ARG A 70 -2.54 -4.19 -7.49
CA ARG A 70 -3.70 -5.05 -7.36
C ARG A 70 -4.11 -5.60 -8.72
N ASN A 71 -3.80 -6.86 -8.98
CA ASN A 71 -4.05 -7.50 -10.27
C ASN A 71 -5.23 -8.48 -10.16
N PHE A 72 -6.44 -7.95 -9.97
CA PHE A 72 -7.65 -8.75 -9.92
C PHE A 72 -8.84 -7.97 -10.50
N PRO A 73 -9.93 -8.67 -10.90
CA PRO A 73 -11.10 -8.00 -11.50
C PRO A 73 -11.70 -6.94 -10.59
N GLU A 74 -12.12 -5.83 -11.18
CA GLU A 74 -12.78 -4.70 -10.49
C GLU A 74 -11.93 -4.06 -9.39
N ALA A 75 -10.61 -4.21 -9.46
CA ALA A 75 -9.71 -3.75 -8.41
C ALA A 75 -9.90 -2.26 -8.07
N TRP A 76 -10.05 -1.40 -9.06
CA TRP A 76 -10.23 0.03 -8.82
C TRP A 76 -11.53 0.32 -8.07
N ASP A 77 -12.65 -0.25 -8.51
CA ASP A 77 -13.96 -0.03 -7.88
C ASP A 77 -13.99 -0.55 -6.45
N ILE A 78 -13.43 -1.75 -6.23
CA ILE A 78 -13.37 -2.36 -4.89
C ILE A 78 -12.51 -1.50 -3.96
N THR A 79 -11.39 -1.01 -4.46
CA THR A 79 -10.48 -0.14 -3.69
C THR A 79 -11.18 1.14 -3.28
N LYS A 80 -11.87 1.79 -4.22
CA LYS A 80 -12.63 3.01 -3.92
C LYS A 80 -13.69 2.75 -2.85
N GLN A 81 -14.45 1.68 -3.00
CA GLN A 81 -15.50 1.31 -2.04
C GLN A 81 -14.92 1.13 -0.63
N TRP A 82 -13.78 0.47 -0.52
CA TRP A 82 -13.14 0.24 0.76
C TRP A 82 -12.60 1.54 1.38
N LEU A 83 -11.91 2.36 0.60
CA LEU A 83 -11.39 3.65 1.08
C LEU A 83 -12.51 4.57 1.55
N ASP A 84 -13.60 4.65 0.80
CA ASP A 84 -14.74 5.50 1.14
C ASP A 84 -15.47 4.97 2.38
N LYS A 85 -15.59 3.66 2.51
CA LYS A 85 -16.20 3.03 3.70
C LYS A 85 -15.51 3.47 4.99
N TRP A 86 -14.18 3.54 4.99
CA TRP A 86 -13.41 3.87 6.18
C TRP A 86 -13.09 5.36 6.32
N GLY A 87 -13.49 6.17 5.34
CA GLY A 87 -13.34 7.62 5.42
C GLY A 87 -11.92 8.13 5.13
N PHE A 88 -11.15 7.42 4.33
CA PHE A 88 -9.83 7.89 3.91
C PHE A 88 -9.94 9.13 3.02
N THR A 89 -9.07 10.10 3.27
CA THR A 89 -8.94 11.31 2.44
C THR A 89 -7.96 11.01 1.30
N TYR A 90 -8.34 11.27 0.05
CA TYR A 90 -7.45 11.08 -1.09
C TYR A 90 -7.85 11.94 -2.28
N LYS A 91 -6.89 12.19 -3.17
CA LYS A 91 -7.09 12.89 -4.43
C LYS A 91 -7.33 11.91 -5.58
N SER A 92 -6.60 10.80 -5.62
CA SER A 92 -6.72 9.80 -6.67
C SER A 92 -6.42 8.39 -6.18
N ILE A 93 -6.89 7.41 -6.95
CA ILE A 93 -6.62 5.99 -6.75
C ILE A 93 -5.96 5.49 -8.04
N ASN A 94 -4.79 4.85 -7.90
CA ASN A 94 -4.01 4.38 -9.03
C ASN A 94 -3.67 2.91 -8.81
N ILE A 95 -4.06 2.07 -9.75
CA ILE A 95 -3.89 0.62 -9.66
C ILE A 95 -2.90 0.18 -10.75
N VAL A 96 -1.86 -0.51 -10.34
CA VAL A 96 -0.87 -1.12 -11.23
C VAL A 96 -0.86 -2.63 -11.04
N ARG A 97 -0.16 -3.36 -11.92
CA ARG A 97 -0.20 -4.82 -11.93
C ARG A 97 0.78 -5.46 -10.95
N SER A 98 1.91 -4.82 -10.71
CA SER A 98 2.96 -5.36 -9.85
C SER A 98 3.74 -4.27 -9.14
N SER A 99 4.53 -4.66 -8.14
CA SER A 99 5.35 -3.72 -7.39
C SER A 99 6.31 -2.93 -8.27
N ILE A 100 6.94 -3.59 -9.25
CA ILE A 100 7.90 -2.92 -10.15
C ILE A 100 7.22 -1.89 -11.07
N ASP A 101 5.94 -2.08 -11.37
CA ASP A 101 5.19 -1.14 -12.19
C ASP A 101 4.97 0.19 -11.49
N LYS A 102 5.07 0.23 -10.16
CA LYS A 102 5.03 1.47 -9.39
C LYS A 102 6.17 2.41 -9.79
N VAL A 103 7.33 1.86 -10.13
CA VAL A 103 8.48 2.65 -10.59
C VAL A 103 8.14 3.42 -11.86
N GLN A 104 7.54 2.72 -12.83
CA GLN A 104 7.15 3.34 -14.09
C GLN A 104 6.07 4.40 -13.89
N PHE A 105 5.14 4.15 -12.98
CA PHE A 105 4.10 5.10 -12.65
C PHE A 105 4.69 6.39 -12.07
N VAL A 106 5.57 6.26 -11.08
CA VAL A 106 6.16 7.42 -10.38
C VAL A 106 7.06 8.24 -11.30
N LYS A 107 7.66 7.63 -12.33
CA LYS A 107 8.44 8.38 -13.32
C LYS A 107 7.64 9.45 -14.05
N GLN A 108 6.32 9.29 -14.13
CA GLN A 108 5.45 10.17 -14.92
C GLN A 108 4.83 11.29 -14.08
N TYR A 109 5.00 11.27 -12.77
CA TYR A 109 4.35 12.20 -11.85
C TYR A 109 5.32 12.71 -10.80
N PRO A 110 5.18 13.98 -10.37
CA PRO A 110 5.96 14.47 -9.24
C PRO A 110 5.60 13.70 -7.99
N CYS A 111 6.61 13.35 -7.18
CA CYS A 111 6.42 12.62 -5.95
C CYS A 111 7.36 13.19 -4.89
N ASP A 112 6.79 13.84 -3.88
CA ASP A 112 7.56 14.42 -2.79
C ASP A 112 7.82 13.42 -1.66
N LEU A 113 6.91 12.43 -1.51
CA LEU A 113 7.04 11.37 -0.52
C LEU A 113 6.27 10.15 -1.00
N PHE A 114 6.89 8.97 -0.87
CA PHE A 114 6.25 7.70 -1.19
C PHE A 114 6.29 6.81 0.04
N ILE A 115 5.12 6.46 0.57
CA ILE A 115 4.97 5.58 1.74
C ILE A 115 4.45 4.23 1.27
N ASP A 116 5.20 3.16 1.52
CA ASP A 116 4.87 1.81 1.09
C ASP A 116 5.61 0.84 2.01
N ASP A 117 5.01 -0.29 2.34
CA ASP A 117 5.71 -1.32 3.11
C ASP A 117 6.73 -2.07 2.24
N PHE A 118 6.54 -2.08 0.93
CA PHE A 118 7.41 -2.77 -0.06
C PHE A 118 7.71 -4.22 0.31
N SER A 119 6.82 -4.87 1.06
CA SER A 119 7.10 -6.19 1.58
C SER A 119 6.40 -7.29 0.79
N LYS A 120 6.99 -8.48 0.85
CA LYS A 120 6.47 -9.69 0.24
C LYS A 120 5.71 -10.54 1.24
N GLY A 121 5.05 -9.90 2.22
CA GLY A 121 4.38 -10.60 3.31
C GLY A 121 3.37 -11.64 2.86
N GLN A 122 2.62 -11.35 1.79
CA GLN A 122 1.66 -12.30 1.24
C GLN A 122 2.32 -13.54 0.63
N GLU A 123 3.60 -13.45 0.21
CA GLU A 123 4.35 -14.57 -0.38
C GLU A 123 5.09 -15.38 0.68
N TYR A 124 5.60 -14.73 1.73
CA TYR A 124 6.51 -15.34 2.71
C TYR A 124 5.97 -15.32 4.13
N GLY A 125 4.78 -14.80 4.35
CA GLY A 125 4.18 -14.65 5.67
C GLY A 125 3.73 -13.23 5.92
N ASN A 126 3.41 -12.88 7.17
CA ASN A 126 2.86 -11.58 7.54
C ASN A 126 3.91 -10.62 8.14
N SER A 127 5.13 -10.70 7.66
CA SER A 127 6.27 -9.93 8.17
C SER A 127 6.61 -8.76 7.24
N TYR A 128 7.18 -7.70 7.82
CA TYR A 128 7.77 -6.59 7.08
C TYR A 128 9.25 -6.83 6.75
N GLU A 129 9.72 -8.08 6.88
CA GLU A 129 11.15 -8.39 6.77
C GLU A 129 11.62 -8.66 5.33
N VAL A 130 10.78 -9.30 4.52
CA VAL A 130 11.15 -9.64 3.14
C VAL A 130 10.62 -8.56 2.21
N LEU A 131 11.54 -7.82 1.59
CA LEU A 131 11.21 -6.61 0.84
C LEU A 131 11.44 -6.77 -0.67
N TYR A 132 10.72 -5.96 -1.46
CA TYR A 132 10.96 -5.78 -2.89
C TYR A 132 12.16 -4.84 -3.08
N ILE A 133 13.36 -5.38 -2.88
CA ILE A 133 14.61 -4.59 -2.88
C ILE A 133 14.86 -3.90 -4.20
N ASP A 134 14.57 -4.57 -5.33
CA ASP A 134 14.78 -3.98 -6.66
C ASP A 134 13.92 -2.73 -6.87
N THR A 135 12.66 -2.79 -6.41
CA THR A 135 11.75 -1.65 -6.50
C THR A 135 12.28 -0.49 -5.66
N ILE A 136 12.68 -0.78 -4.41
CA ILE A 136 13.22 0.23 -3.49
C ILE A 136 14.48 0.89 -4.11
N ASN A 137 15.40 0.09 -4.62
CA ASN A 137 16.64 0.58 -5.20
C ASN A 137 16.39 1.49 -6.41
N GLN A 138 15.47 1.11 -7.30
CA GLN A 138 15.15 1.91 -8.47
C GLN A 138 14.51 3.25 -8.07
N LEU A 139 13.62 3.25 -7.08
CA LEU A 139 13.02 4.50 -6.60
C LEU A 139 14.06 5.39 -5.91
N ASN A 140 14.96 4.82 -5.13
CA ASN A 140 16.05 5.56 -4.51
C ASN A 140 16.98 6.17 -5.57
N ASP A 141 17.30 5.43 -6.63
CA ASP A 141 18.15 5.91 -7.72
C ASP A 141 17.52 7.09 -8.47
N MET A 142 16.19 7.18 -8.46
CA MET A 142 15.44 8.30 -9.03
C MET A 142 15.40 9.52 -8.11
N GLY A 143 15.93 9.43 -6.90
CA GLY A 143 15.89 10.51 -5.91
C GLY A 143 14.55 10.66 -5.20
N ILE A 144 13.69 9.64 -5.26
CA ILE A 144 12.39 9.65 -4.57
C ILE A 144 12.60 9.51 -3.07
N ASN A 145 11.92 10.36 -2.29
CA ASN A 145 11.93 10.27 -0.83
C ASN A 145 10.98 9.15 -0.41
N LEU A 146 11.54 8.03 0.08
CA LEU A 146 10.78 6.85 0.47
C LEU A 146 10.64 6.73 1.98
N GLU A 147 9.46 6.32 2.41
CA GLU A 147 9.25 5.79 3.74
C GLU A 147 8.86 4.32 3.60
N VAL A 148 9.73 3.42 4.05
CA VAL A 148 9.41 1.98 4.10
C VAL A 148 8.61 1.74 5.38
N PHE A 149 7.30 1.59 5.22
CA PHE A 149 6.36 1.46 6.34
C PHE A 149 6.57 0.14 7.08
N LYS A 150 6.65 0.21 8.41
CA LYS A 150 6.90 -0.97 9.26
C LYS A 150 5.84 -1.20 10.33
N GLY A 151 4.63 -0.66 10.12
CA GLY A 151 3.49 -0.95 10.99
C GLY A 151 3.07 0.14 11.95
N ASP A 152 3.78 1.25 12.04
CA ASP A 152 3.47 2.33 12.99
C ASP A 152 3.28 3.68 12.31
N TRP A 153 2.02 4.08 12.15
CA TRP A 153 1.67 5.37 11.56
C TRP A 153 2.07 6.56 12.42
N ASN A 154 2.10 6.40 13.74
CA ASN A 154 2.49 7.50 14.62
C ASN A 154 3.95 7.89 14.40
N GLU A 155 4.81 6.93 14.16
CA GLU A 155 6.21 7.20 13.82
C GLU A 155 6.35 7.93 12.50
N VAL A 156 5.56 7.55 11.49
CA VAL A 156 5.57 8.18 10.17
C VAL A 156 5.12 9.64 10.27
N VAL A 157 4.02 9.89 10.97
CA VAL A 157 3.50 11.25 11.19
C VAL A 157 4.55 12.11 11.90
N LYS A 158 5.15 11.58 12.96
CA LYS A 158 6.16 12.31 13.73
C LYS A 158 7.37 12.67 12.86
N LYS A 159 7.79 11.74 12.00
CA LYS A 159 8.97 11.94 11.14
C LYS A 159 8.75 13.05 10.10
N TYR A 160 7.58 13.11 9.48
CA TYR A 160 7.32 14.00 8.35
C TYR A 160 6.46 15.22 8.66
N LEU A 161 5.66 15.19 9.70
CA LEU A 161 4.74 16.27 10.04
C LEU A 161 5.10 16.94 11.38
N GLY A 162 6.14 16.48 12.00
CA GLY A 162 6.64 17.08 13.21
C GLY A 162 6.19 16.51 14.47
#